data_ecf9aaf8b0d4516f2deab670c6a5b5da
#
_entry.id   ecf9aaf8b0d4516f2deab670c6a5b5da
#
_cell.length_a   1.000
_cell.length_b   1.000
_cell.length_c   1.000
_cell.angle_alpha   90.00
_cell.angle_beta   90.00
_cell.angle_gamma   90.00
#
_symmetry.space_group_name_H-M   'P 1'
#
loop_
_entity.id
_entity.type
_entity.pdbx_description
1 polymer ?
#
loop_
_entity_poly.entity_id
_entity_poly.type
_entity_poly.pdbx_seq_one_letter_code
_entity_poly.pdbx_strand_id
1 'polypeptide(L)'
;MQKAINIGLAAAVVLLGAGLAYSISTRPEPGMSQAEVESLLAPIASNQPAAERPPAGQSAAIDSATIGPLIEDYLLANPRLLERMSIELETQIRAEEGERARIALAALEDEIYNDPANIVLGNPDGDVTLVEMFDYNCGYCRQVVADVMALVEEDPNLRVILKEFPILSQSSVDAARVGILVGRSDVDYQDFHTALFSSRGQVDTQAALAAAESLGLSRVSLELEMTAPDVSDALQRTYTIAQALGISGTPTFIIGDEVIPGALPKADLVRRIEAMRECGATVCTDTGQDG
;
A
#
# COMPACT_ATOMS: atom_id res chain seq x y z
N MET A 1 31.79 8.61 -43.03
CA MET A 1 30.64 8.46 -42.12
C MET A 1 30.99 8.77 -40.66
N GLN A 2 32.16 8.35 -40.14
CA GLN A 2 32.53 8.54 -38.71
C GLN A 2 32.69 10.02 -38.28
N LYS A 3 33.17 10.89 -39.15
CA LYS A 3 33.36 12.33 -38.83
C LYS A 3 32.02 13.10 -38.68
N ALA A 4 30.98 12.71 -39.40
CA ALA A 4 29.67 13.34 -39.33
C ALA A 4 28.93 12.97 -38.03
N ILE A 5 29.14 11.75 -37.53
CA ILE A 5 28.53 11.24 -36.28
C ILE A 5 29.15 11.98 -35.07
N ASN A 6 30.46 12.21 -35.08
CA ASN A 6 31.13 12.86 -33.96
C ASN A 6 30.77 14.38 -33.84
N ILE A 7 30.46 15.04 -34.95
CA ILE A 7 30.00 16.46 -34.92
C ILE A 7 28.57 16.55 -34.40
N GLY A 8 27.70 15.60 -34.74
CA GLY A 8 26.33 15.54 -34.23
C GLY A 8 26.26 15.28 -32.70
N LEU A 9 27.14 14.40 -32.19
CA LEU A 9 27.21 14.12 -30.77
C LEU A 9 27.74 15.30 -29.95
N ALA A 10 28.73 16.03 -30.46
CA ALA A 10 29.27 17.22 -29.80
C ALA A 10 28.25 18.38 -29.73
N ALA A 11 27.46 18.57 -30.79
CA ALA A 11 26.39 19.58 -30.80
C ALA A 11 25.23 19.23 -29.82
N ALA A 12 24.88 17.95 -29.69
CA ALA A 12 23.85 17.50 -28.75
C ALA A 12 24.28 17.69 -27.28
N VAL A 13 25.54 17.46 -26.96
CA VAL A 13 26.08 17.64 -25.59
C VAL A 13 26.13 19.14 -25.23
N VAL A 14 26.45 20.03 -26.17
CA VAL A 14 26.48 21.47 -25.93
C VAL A 14 25.06 22.04 -25.73
N LEU A 15 24.07 21.56 -26.48
CA LEU A 15 22.66 21.97 -26.31
C LEU A 15 22.04 21.45 -25.01
N LEU A 16 22.39 20.23 -24.57
CA LEU A 16 21.97 19.71 -23.26
C LEU A 16 22.63 20.45 -22.10
N GLY A 17 23.92 20.82 -22.24
CA GLY A 17 24.63 21.62 -21.23
C GLY A 17 24.07 23.06 -21.11
N ALA A 18 23.68 23.70 -22.22
CA ALA A 18 23.05 25.02 -22.22
C ALA A 18 21.63 24.99 -21.64
N GLY A 19 20.85 23.91 -21.89
CA GLY A 19 19.52 23.71 -21.29
C GLY A 19 19.59 23.52 -19.78
N LEU A 20 20.58 22.78 -19.28
CA LEU A 20 20.79 22.59 -17.84
C LEU A 20 21.25 23.89 -17.14
N ALA A 21 22.11 24.70 -17.80
CA ALA A 21 22.54 25.97 -17.26
C ALA A 21 21.40 27.01 -17.21
N TYR A 22 20.47 26.97 -18.20
CA TYR A 22 19.30 27.84 -18.20
C TYR A 22 18.30 27.44 -17.07
N SER A 23 18.11 26.15 -16.81
CA SER A 23 17.22 25.65 -15.74
C SER A 23 17.76 25.97 -14.35
N ILE A 24 19.09 26.10 -14.18
CA ILE A 24 19.69 26.45 -12.87
C ILE A 24 19.64 27.98 -12.64
N SER A 25 19.51 28.77 -13.70
CA SER A 25 19.46 30.25 -13.63
C SER A 25 18.07 30.80 -13.26
N THR A 26 16.99 30.03 -13.37
CA THR A 26 15.66 30.41 -12.93
C THR A 26 15.39 29.86 -11.52
N ARG A 27 16.16 30.30 -10.52
CA ARG A 27 15.79 30.07 -9.11
C ARG A 27 14.58 30.92 -8.77
N PRO A 28 13.60 30.41 -8.00
CA PRO A 28 12.58 31.24 -7.39
C PRO A 28 13.26 32.31 -6.52
N GLU A 29 12.68 33.49 -6.49
CA GLU A 29 13.12 34.65 -5.72
C GLU A 29 13.57 34.25 -4.31
N PRO A 30 14.67 34.78 -3.79
CA PRO A 30 15.09 34.52 -2.44
C PRO A 30 14.01 35.02 -1.49
N GLY A 31 13.54 34.15 -0.61
CA GLY A 31 12.70 34.53 0.55
C GLY A 31 13.39 35.72 1.27
N MET A 32 12.56 36.54 1.95
CA MET A 32 13.00 37.74 2.65
C MET A 32 14.35 37.55 3.34
N SER A 33 15.24 38.50 3.14
CA SER A 33 16.55 38.48 3.79
C SER A 33 16.39 38.60 5.31
N GLN A 34 17.36 38.10 6.05
CA GLN A 34 17.38 38.20 7.51
C GLN A 34 17.22 39.63 8.01
N ALA A 35 17.74 40.61 7.25
CA ALA A 35 17.58 42.03 7.52
C ALA A 35 16.15 42.55 7.30
N GLU A 36 15.42 42.02 6.32
CA GLU A 36 14.01 42.38 6.07
C GLU A 36 13.11 41.78 7.14
N VAL A 37 13.36 40.55 7.59
CA VAL A 37 12.66 39.93 8.73
C VAL A 37 12.92 40.72 10.01
N GLU A 38 14.13 41.14 10.26
CA GLU A 38 14.51 41.91 11.44
C GLU A 38 13.88 43.32 11.44
N SER A 39 13.76 43.95 10.24
CA SER A 39 13.06 45.23 10.04
C SER A 39 11.55 45.13 10.30
N LEU A 40 10.90 44.00 9.97
CA LEU A 40 9.49 43.77 10.21
C LEU A 40 9.19 43.45 11.69
N LEU A 41 10.15 42.91 12.42
CA LEU A 41 10.03 42.58 13.85
C LEU A 41 10.40 43.75 14.77
N ALA A 42 11.11 44.75 14.29
CA ALA A 42 11.52 45.93 15.06
C ALA A 42 10.37 46.72 15.70
N PRO A 43 9.19 46.92 15.06
CA PRO A 43 8.06 47.61 15.70
C PRO A 43 7.39 46.81 16.81
N ILE A 44 7.50 45.48 16.78
CA ILE A 44 6.88 44.62 17.80
C ILE A 44 7.73 44.60 19.08
N ALA A 45 9.03 44.74 18.92
CA ALA A 45 9.97 44.75 20.06
C ALA A 45 9.95 46.07 20.87
N SER A 46 9.48 47.15 20.28
CA SER A 46 9.47 48.50 20.96
C SER A 46 8.26 48.77 21.84
N ASN A 47 7.26 47.88 21.85
CA ASN A 47 6.00 48.14 22.59
C ASN A 47 5.78 47.21 23.78
N GLN A 48 6.83 46.57 24.31
CA GLN A 48 6.76 45.85 25.56
C GLN A 48 7.18 46.79 26.73
N PRO A 49 6.36 46.88 27.82
CA PRO A 49 6.80 47.60 29.02
C PRO A 49 8.04 46.92 29.58
N ALA A 50 9.00 47.73 30.02
CA ALA A 50 10.27 47.28 30.57
C ALA A 50 10.07 46.37 31.81
N ALA A 51 9.78 45.11 31.58
CA ALA A 51 10.05 44.08 32.56
C ALA A 51 11.56 43.80 32.49
N GLU A 52 12.21 43.88 33.63
CA GLU A 52 13.64 43.67 33.84
C GLU A 52 14.13 42.45 33.00
N ARG A 53 14.82 42.77 31.90
CA ARG A 53 15.47 41.75 31.09
C ARG A 53 16.62 41.19 31.93
N PRO A 54 16.64 39.90 32.25
CA PRO A 54 17.78 39.29 32.90
C PRO A 54 19.03 39.55 32.01
N PRO A 55 20.23 39.75 32.60
CA PRO A 55 21.42 40.07 31.84
C PRO A 55 21.64 39.08 30.72
N ALA A 56 21.83 39.58 29.48
CA ALA A 56 22.18 38.79 28.32
C ALA A 56 23.58 38.21 28.52
N GLY A 57 23.63 37.03 29.03
CA GLY A 57 24.90 36.36 29.28
C GLY A 57 24.69 35.09 30.09
N GLN A 58 24.51 34.06 29.40
CA GLN A 58 24.66 32.63 29.69
C GLN A 58 23.39 31.89 29.22
N SER A 59 23.23 31.73 27.90
CA SER A 59 22.76 30.43 27.44
C SER A 59 23.77 29.45 27.99
N ALA A 60 23.49 28.86 29.15
CA ALA A 60 24.27 27.75 29.64
C ALA A 60 24.21 26.73 28.50
N ALA A 61 25.34 26.57 27.81
CA ALA A 61 25.47 25.50 26.84
C ALA A 61 25.14 24.24 27.66
N ILE A 62 24.00 23.66 27.34
CA ILE A 62 23.53 22.45 28.00
C ILE A 62 24.56 21.39 27.61
N ASP A 63 25.48 21.10 28.52
CA ASP A 63 26.52 20.11 28.28
C ASP A 63 25.88 18.72 28.31
N SER A 64 26.04 18.00 27.20
CA SER A 64 25.53 16.62 27.06
C SER A 64 26.06 15.71 28.17
N ALA A 65 27.24 16.00 28.72
CA ALA A 65 27.82 15.25 29.84
C ALA A 65 27.02 15.44 31.15
N THR A 66 26.33 16.57 31.30
CA THR A 66 25.48 16.84 32.47
C THR A 66 24.05 16.35 32.28
N ILE A 67 23.53 16.46 31.05
CA ILE A 67 22.13 16.06 30.76
C ILE A 67 21.98 14.56 30.57
N GLY A 68 22.97 13.88 29.97
CA GLY A 68 22.90 12.45 29.72
C GLY A 68 22.53 11.65 30.97
N PRO A 69 23.28 11.76 32.08
CA PRO A 69 22.96 11.08 33.32
C PRO A 69 21.57 11.43 33.89
N LEU A 70 21.16 12.70 33.81
CA LEU A 70 19.83 13.12 34.30
C LEU A 70 18.68 12.49 33.52
N ILE A 71 18.83 12.37 32.17
CA ILE A 71 17.86 11.68 31.33
C ILE A 71 17.84 10.20 31.67
N GLU A 72 19.01 9.57 31.81
CA GLU A 72 19.13 8.16 32.17
C GLU A 72 18.45 7.86 33.51
N ASP A 73 18.77 8.62 34.55
CA ASP A 73 18.16 8.48 35.86
C ASP A 73 16.64 8.66 35.81
N TYR A 74 16.19 9.66 35.06
CA TYR A 74 14.75 9.90 34.88
C TYR A 74 14.05 8.74 34.18
N LEU A 75 14.63 8.21 33.10
CA LEU A 75 14.07 7.06 32.36
C LEU A 75 14.06 5.79 33.22
N LEU A 76 15.12 5.53 33.97
CA LEU A 76 15.22 4.39 34.89
C LEU A 76 14.23 4.50 36.05
N ALA A 77 13.97 5.71 36.54
CA ALA A 77 12.97 5.97 37.57
C ALA A 77 11.52 5.89 37.02
N ASN A 78 11.32 6.04 35.70
CA ASN A 78 10.02 6.06 35.07
C ASN A 78 9.92 5.05 33.89
N PRO A 79 10.08 3.74 34.12
CA PRO A 79 10.15 2.74 33.03
C PRO A 79 8.86 2.67 32.16
N ARG A 80 7.69 3.01 32.73
CA ARG A 80 6.43 3.11 31.98
C ARG A 80 6.41 4.24 30.94
N LEU A 81 7.35 5.17 30.99
CA LEU A 81 7.46 6.22 29.97
C LEU A 81 7.85 5.63 28.63
N LEU A 82 8.78 4.66 28.61
CA LEU A 82 9.19 3.97 27.41
C LEU A 82 8.02 3.20 26.77
N GLU A 83 7.22 2.51 27.58
CA GLU A 83 6.00 1.82 27.11
C GLU A 83 5.02 2.80 26.44
N ARG A 84 4.72 3.92 27.12
CA ARG A 84 3.83 4.96 26.54
C ARG A 84 4.39 5.57 25.26
N MET A 85 5.70 5.84 25.22
CA MET A 85 6.36 6.37 24.03
C MET A 85 6.33 5.36 22.86
N SER A 86 6.49 4.06 23.16
CA SER A 86 6.39 3.01 22.14
C SER A 86 4.98 2.94 21.56
N ILE A 87 3.94 2.98 22.41
CA ILE A 87 2.54 2.98 21.96
C ILE A 87 2.24 4.21 21.10
N GLU A 88 2.68 5.39 21.54
CA GLU A 88 2.48 6.63 20.80
C GLU A 88 3.20 6.60 19.45
N LEU A 89 4.46 6.14 19.41
CA LEU A 89 5.22 5.98 18.18
C LEU A 89 4.55 5.01 17.21
N GLU A 90 4.09 3.85 17.71
CA GLU A 90 3.36 2.88 16.89
C GLU A 90 2.06 3.47 16.33
N THR A 91 1.36 4.29 17.13
CA THR A 91 0.13 4.96 16.70
C THR A 91 0.42 5.97 15.59
N GLN A 92 1.48 6.77 15.73
CA GLN A 92 1.91 7.73 14.71
C GLN A 92 2.35 7.03 13.43
N ILE A 93 3.17 5.99 13.54
CA ILE A 93 3.61 5.20 12.37
C ILE A 93 2.41 4.63 11.63
N ARG A 94 1.45 4.01 12.33
CA ARG A 94 0.23 3.47 11.70
C ARG A 94 -0.60 4.55 11.02
N ALA A 95 -0.73 5.73 11.63
CA ALA A 95 -1.45 6.84 11.02
C ALA A 95 -0.77 7.33 9.74
N GLU A 96 0.57 7.47 9.74
CA GLU A 96 1.34 7.87 8.57
C GLU A 96 1.30 6.81 7.46
N GLU A 97 1.36 5.52 7.82
CA GLU A 97 1.24 4.41 6.87
C GLU A 97 -0.16 4.35 6.28
N GLY A 98 -1.20 4.52 7.08
CA GLY A 98 -2.58 4.58 6.64
C GLY A 98 -2.82 5.73 5.66
N GLU A 99 -2.32 6.93 5.96
CA GLU A 99 -2.47 8.08 5.06
C GLU A 99 -1.70 7.86 3.74
N ARG A 100 -0.51 7.29 3.79
CA ARG A 100 0.25 6.93 2.57
C ARG A 100 -0.51 5.88 1.74
N ALA A 101 -1.07 4.85 2.39
CA ALA A 101 -1.87 3.85 1.72
C ALA A 101 -3.12 4.47 1.08
N ARG A 102 -3.84 5.36 1.77
CA ARG A 102 -5.01 6.06 1.25
C ARG A 102 -4.69 6.88 -0.01
N ILE A 103 -3.59 7.63 0.01
CA ILE A 103 -3.14 8.39 -1.16
C ILE A 103 -2.79 7.46 -2.33
N ALA A 104 -2.09 6.34 -2.04
CA ALA A 104 -1.72 5.38 -3.06
C ALA A 104 -2.94 4.61 -3.61
N LEU A 105 -3.93 4.26 -2.77
CA LEU A 105 -5.20 3.66 -3.20
C LEU A 105 -5.93 4.56 -4.19
N ALA A 106 -6.05 5.85 -3.88
CA ALA A 106 -6.69 6.82 -4.78
C ALA A 106 -5.92 6.99 -6.11
N ALA A 107 -4.59 6.93 -6.06
CA ALA A 107 -3.76 7.04 -7.26
C ALA A 107 -3.76 5.78 -8.14
N LEU A 108 -4.05 4.62 -7.56
CA LEU A 108 -4.05 3.30 -8.23
C LEU A 108 -5.46 2.71 -8.36
N GLU A 109 -6.49 3.54 -8.26
CA GLU A 109 -7.89 3.09 -8.28
C GLU A 109 -8.20 2.25 -9.51
N ASP A 110 -7.79 2.70 -10.69
CA ASP A 110 -8.04 2.00 -11.96
C ASP A 110 -7.28 0.66 -12.02
N GLU A 111 -6.02 0.63 -11.61
CA GLU A 111 -5.19 -0.58 -11.59
C GLU A 111 -5.67 -1.61 -10.55
N ILE A 112 -6.26 -1.15 -9.47
CA ILE A 112 -6.80 -2.03 -8.44
C ILE A 112 -8.14 -2.62 -8.87
N TYR A 113 -9.08 -1.77 -9.31
CA TYR A 113 -10.47 -2.17 -9.49
C TYR A 113 -10.82 -2.55 -10.93
N ASN A 114 -10.08 -2.07 -11.94
CA ASN A 114 -10.40 -2.23 -13.35
C ASN A 114 -9.33 -2.99 -14.16
N ASP A 115 -8.32 -3.60 -13.49
CA ASP A 115 -7.33 -4.44 -14.18
C ASP A 115 -8.03 -5.61 -14.89
N PRO A 116 -7.75 -5.84 -16.19
CA PRO A 116 -8.35 -6.95 -16.95
C PRO A 116 -7.95 -8.34 -16.43
N ALA A 117 -6.95 -8.45 -15.58
CA ALA A 117 -6.57 -9.68 -14.91
C ALA A 117 -7.28 -9.89 -13.55
N ASN A 118 -8.16 -8.98 -13.14
CA ASN A 118 -8.96 -9.16 -11.93
C ASN A 118 -9.93 -10.32 -12.10
N ILE A 119 -9.97 -11.16 -11.09
CA ILE A 119 -10.97 -12.20 -10.98
C ILE A 119 -12.09 -11.65 -10.11
N VAL A 120 -13.26 -11.47 -10.71
CA VAL A 120 -14.43 -10.89 -10.04
C VAL A 120 -15.40 -11.99 -9.67
N LEU A 121 -15.72 -12.07 -8.38
CA LEU A 121 -16.75 -12.94 -7.81
C LEU A 121 -17.91 -12.09 -7.28
N GLY A 122 -19.08 -12.70 -7.15
CA GLY A 122 -20.28 -12.02 -6.67
C GLY A 122 -20.88 -11.07 -7.72
N ASN A 123 -21.31 -9.89 -7.28
CA ASN A 123 -21.94 -8.93 -8.17
C ASN A 123 -20.90 -7.97 -8.80
N PRO A 124 -20.66 -8.01 -10.12
CA PRO A 124 -19.73 -7.09 -10.76
C PRO A 124 -20.12 -5.60 -10.60
N ASP A 125 -21.41 -5.32 -10.39
CA ASP A 125 -21.97 -3.98 -10.15
C ASP A 125 -22.28 -3.74 -8.66
N GLY A 126 -21.64 -4.49 -7.76
CA GLY A 126 -21.84 -4.40 -6.31
C GLY A 126 -21.52 -3.02 -5.75
N ASP A 127 -22.27 -2.62 -4.73
CA ASP A 127 -22.16 -1.31 -4.08
C ASP A 127 -20.92 -1.15 -3.22
N VAL A 128 -20.35 -2.25 -2.75
CA VAL A 128 -19.06 -2.31 -2.04
C VAL A 128 -18.16 -3.32 -2.74
N THR A 129 -16.87 -2.95 -2.89
CA THR A 129 -15.86 -3.85 -3.42
C THR A 129 -14.90 -4.27 -2.32
N LEU A 130 -14.76 -5.58 -2.14
CA LEU A 130 -13.73 -6.22 -1.34
C LEU A 130 -12.64 -6.77 -2.27
N VAL A 131 -11.40 -6.33 -2.12
CA VAL A 131 -10.26 -6.92 -2.82
C VAL A 131 -9.51 -7.82 -1.87
N GLU A 132 -9.16 -9.03 -2.31
CA GLU A 132 -8.26 -9.93 -1.59
C GLU A 132 -7.01 -10.19 -2.42
N MET A 133 -5.84 -9.89 -1.84
CA MET A 133 -4.54 -10.29 -2.38
C MET A 133 -4.10 -11.58 -1.67
N PHE A 134 -3.92 -12.65 -2.44
CA PHE A 134 -3.74 -14.00 -1.88
C PHE A 134 -2.59 -14.78 -2.53
N ASP A 135 -2.17 -15.87 -1.86
CA ASP A 135 -1.21 -16.85 -2.35
C ASP A 135 -1.75 -18.25 -2.03
N TYR A 136 -1.81 -19.14 -3.01
CA TYR A 136 -2.33 -20.51 -2.83
C TYR A 136 -1.58 -21.35 -1.80
N ASN A 137 -0.32 -21.02 -1.52
CA ASN A 137 0.48 -21.70 -0.51
C ASN A 137 0.45 -21.01 0.87
N CYS A 138 -0.35 -19.96 1.01
CA CYS A 138 -0.52 -19.24 2.27
C CYS A 138 -1.50 -19.98 3.19
N GLY A 139 -1.02 -20.39 4.37
CA GLY A 139 -1.86 -21.04 5.38
C GLY A 139 -2.96 -20.14 5.93
N TYR A 140 -2.73 -18.83 6.01
CA TYR A 140 -3.74 -17.87 6.46
C TYR A 140 -4.80 -17.60 5.38
N CYS A 141 -4.44 -17.56 4.08
CA CYS A 141 -5.42 -17.49 3.00
C CYS A 141 -6.35 -18.71 3.02
N ARG A 142 -5.78 -19.90 3.23
CA ARG A 142 -6.57 -21.15 3.39
C ARG A 142 -7.61 -21.09 4.52
N GLN A 143 -7.33 -20.32 5.58
CA GLN A 143 -8.27 -20.18 6.71
C GLN A 143 -9.47 -19.30 6.38
N VAL A 144 -9.29 -18.31 5.50
CA VAL A 144 -10.33 -17.32 5.19
C VAL A 144 -11.09 -17.59 3.90
N VAL A 145 -10.62 -18.48 3.03
CA VAL A 145 -11.27 -18.73 1.74
C VAL A 145 -12.76 -19.11 1.90
N ALA A 146 -13.12 -19.95 2.87
CA ALA A 146 -14.51 -20.29 3.11
C ALA A 146 -15.35 -19.10 3.56
N ASP A 147 -14.78 -18.20 4.35
CA ASP A 147 -15.43 -16.97 4.82
C ASP A 147 -15.66 -16.00 3.65
N VAL A 148 -14.67 -15.84 2.76
CA VAL A 148 -14.80 -14.98 1.57
C VAL A 148 -15.83 -15.55 0.59
N MET A 149 -15.82 -16.85 0.35
CA MET A 149 -16.83 -17.49 -0.52
C MET A 149 -18.24 -17.35 0.07
N ALA A 150 -18.39 -17.51 1.40
CA ALA A 150 -19.67 -17.30 2.08
C ALA A 150 -20.15 -15.83 1.97
N LEU A 151 -19.25 -14.84 1.97
CA LEU A 151 -19.64 -13.44 1.72
C LEU A 151 -20.20 -13.23 0.31
N VAL A 152 -19.59 -13.86 -0.70
CA VAL A 152 -20.09 -13.82 -2.09
C VAL A 152 -21.50 -14.43 -2.20
N GLU A 153 -21.77 -15.51 -1.49
CA GLU A 153 -23.09 -16.17 -1.51
C GLU A 153 -24.17 -15.43 -0.72
N GLU A 154 -23.80 -14.83 0.40
CA GLU A 154 -24.75 -14.21 1.34
C GLU A 154 -25.07 -12.75 0.99
N ASP A 155 -24.17 -12.06 0.30
CA ASP A 155 -24.33 -10.64 -0.04
C ASP A 155 -24.43 -10.40 -1.55
N PRO A 156 -25.66 -10.32 -2.10
CA PRO A 156 -25.89 -10.15 -3.53
C PRO A 156 -25.44 -8.78 -4.08
N ASN A 157 -25.07 -7.84 -3.21
CA ASN A 157 -24.60 -6.52 -3.60
C ASN A 157 -23.08 -6.35 -3.38
N LEU A 158 -22.38 -7.41 -3.00
CA LEU A 158 -20.94 -7.38 -2.82
C LEU A 158 -20.21 -7.77 -4.11
N ARG A 159 -19.24 -6.96 -4.48
CA ARG A 159 -18.22 -7.28 -5.50
C ARG A 159 -16.95 -7.76 -4.79
N VAL A 160 -16.47 -8.95 -5.13
CA VAL A 160 -15.18 -9.43 -4.62
C VAL A 160 -14.19 -9.50 -5.78
N ILE A 161 -13.01 -8.91 -5.60
CA ILE A 161 -11.90 -9.00 -6.55
C ILE A 161 -10.80 -9.85 -5.91
N LEU A 162 -10.47 -10.95 -6.55
CA LEU A 162 -9.32 -11.77 -6.18
C LEU A 162 -8.11 -11.37 -7.02
N LYS A 163 -6.98 -11.07 -6.36
CA LYS A 163 -5.71 -10.73 -7.00
C LYS A 163 -4.63 -11.74 -6.63
N GLU A 164 -4.07 -12.38 -7.64
CA GLU A 164 -2.93 -13.28 -7.47
C GLU A 164 -1.70 -12.50 -6.98
N PHE A 165 -1.27 -12.79 -5.76
CA PHE A 165 -0.10 -12.19 -5.13
C PHE A 165 0.86 -13.27 -4.59
N PRO A 166 1.50 -14.04 -5.49
CA PRO A 166 2.32 -15.19 -5.13
C PRO A 166 3.70 -14.75 -4.61
N ILE A 167 3.85 -14.67 -3.30
CA ILE A 167 5.07 -14.16 -2.64
C ILE A 167 5.86 -15.22 -1.88
N LEU A 168 5.29 -16.43 -1.69
CA LEU A 168 5.88 -17.41 -0.79
C LEU A 168 6.88 -18.35 -1.48
N SER A 169 6.68 -18.67 -2.76
CA SER A 169 7.54 -19.62 -3.47
C SER A 169 7.40 -19.51 -4.99
N GLN A 170 8.35 -20.14 -5.72
CA GLN A 170 8.21 -20.31 -7.16
C GLN A 170 6.95 -21.13 -7.53
N SER A 171 6.60 -22.14 -6.72
CA SER A 171 5.36 -22.90 -6.91
C SER A 171 4.11 -22.03 -6.80
N SER A 172 4.12 -21.04 -5.91
CA SER A 172 3.04 -20.04 -5.82
C SER A 172 2.92 -19.23 -7.10
N VAL A 173 4.06 -18.78 -7.66
CA VAL A 173 4.09 -18.03 -8.92
C VAL A 173 3.54 -18.87 -10.08
N ASP A 174 3.93 -20.13 -10.15
CA ASP A 174 3.49 -21.01 -11.22
C ASP A 174 2.00 -21.35 -11.11
N ALA A 175 1.49 -21.57 -9.90
CA ALA A 175 0.07 -21.77 -9.65
C ALA A 175 -0.75 -20.52 -10.00
N ALA A 176 -0.28 -19.34 -9.61
CA ALA A 176 -0.91 -18.05 -9.93
C ALA A 176 -1.00 -17.79 -11.44
N ARG A 177 0.01 -18.17 -12.21
CA ARG A 177 -0.02 -18.08 -13.68
C ARG A 177 -1.17 -18.90 -14.27
N VAL A 178 -1.38 -20.12 -13.76
CA VAL A 178 -2.53 -20.95 -14.15
C VAL A 178 -3.82 -20.29 -13.69
N GLY A 179 -3.88 -19.76 -12.46
CA GLY A 179 -5.04 -19.05 -11.92
C GLY A 179 -5.47 -17.85 -12.78
N ILE A 180 -4.51 -17.06 -13.27
CA ILE A 180 -4.80 -15.93 -14.21
C ILE A 180 -5.45 -16.44 -15.51
N LEU A 181 -4.97 -17.55 -16.04
CA LEU A 181 -5.55 -18.14 -17.29
C LEU A 181 -6.95 -18.71 -17.03
N VAL A 182 -7.14 -19.38 -15.90
CA VAL A 182 -8.47 -19.85 -15.49
C VAL A 182 -9.45 -18.70 -15.31
N GLY A 183 -9.02 -17.60 -14.67
CA GLY A 183 -9.83 -16.41 -14.50
C GLY A 183 -10.25 -15.70 -15.80
N ARG A 184 -9.56 -15.99 -16.93
CA ARG A 184 -9.90 -15.48 -18.27
C ARG A 184 -10.77 -16.43 -19.09
N SER A 185 -11.03 -17.62 -18.55
CA SER A 185 -11.83 -18.65 -19.22
C SER A 185 -13.30 -18.58 -18.79
N ASP A 186 -14.15 -19.39 -19.43
CA ASP A 186 -15.58 -19.46 -19.13
C ASP A 186 -15.93 -20.42 -17.98
N VAL A 187 -14.92 -21.00 -17.30
CA VAL A 187 -15.18 -21.91 -16.17
C VAL A 187 -15.41 -21.12 -14.87
N ASP A 188 -16.09 -21.74 -13.92
CA ASP A 188 -16.28 -21.16 -12.61
C ASP A 188 -14.95 -21.08 -11.85
N TYR A 189 -14.44 -19.86 -11.68
CA TYR A 189 -13.19 -19.65 -10.95
C TYR A 189 -13.30 -20.03 -9.47
N GLN A 190 -14.47 -19.90 -8.86
CA GLN A 190 -14.69 -20.25 -7.44
C GLN A 190 -14.41 -21.74 -7.19
N ASP A 191 -14.82 -22.61 -8.12
CA ASP A 191 -14.53 -24.04 -8.06
C ASP A 191 -13.03 -24.32 -8.14
N PHE A 192 -12.30 -23.64 -9.06
CA PHE A 192 -10.86 -23.76 -9.17
C PHE A 192 -10.15 -23.27 -7.89
N HIS A 193 -10.50 -22.11 -7.43
CA HIS A 193 -9.92 -21.48 -6.24
C HIS A 193 -10.11 -22.35 -4.99
N THR A 194 -11.32 -22.82 -4.77
CA THR A 194 -11.68 -23.71 -3.66
C THR A 194 -10.95 -25.05 -3.75
N ALA A 195 -10.82 -25.63 -4.96
CA ALA A 195 -10.12 -26.89 -5.17
C ALA A 195 -8.63 -26.75 -4.78
N LEU A 196 -7.96 -25.65 -5.17
CA LEU A 196 -6.57 -25.43 -4.81
C LEU A 196 -6.36 -25.24 -3.31
N PHE A 197 -7.19 -24.44 -2.66
CA PHE A 197 -7.11 -24.26 -1.20
C PHE A 197 -7.51 -25.51 -0.41
N SER A 198 -8.32 -26.39 -0.98
CA SER A 198 -8.68 -27.70 -0.36
C SER A 198 -7.62 -28.76 -0.57
N SER A 199 -6.67 -28.55 -1.48
CA SER A 199 -5.62 -29.51 -1.78
C SER A 199 -4.70 -29.75 -0.57
N ARG A 200 -4.12 -30.95 -0.50
CA ARG A 200 -3.13 -31.30 0.53
C ARG A 200 -1.72 -31.05 0.01
N GLY A 201 -0.89 -30.44 0.84
CA GLY A 201 0.50 -30.18 0.49
C GLY A 201 0.68 -28.83 -0.23
N GLN A 202 1.80 -28.72 -0.94
CA GLN A 202 2.13 -27.53 -1.71
C GLN A 202 1.32 -27.48 -3.00
N VAL A 203 0.76 -26.32 -3.28
CA VAL A 203 0.10 -26.04 -4.57
C VAL A 203 1.20 -25.62 -5.56
N ASP A 204 1.49 -26.51 -6.50
CA ASP A 204 2.46 -26.30 -7.58
C ASP A 204 1.76 -26.26 -8.94
N THR A 205 2.55 -26.17 -10.00
CA THR A 205 2.07 -26.19 -11.39
C THR A 205 1.19 -27.41 -11.67
N GLN A 206 1.57 -28.59 -11.17
CA GLN A 206 0.83 -29.84 -11.45
C GLN A 206 -0.53 -29.82 -10.77
N ALA A 207 -0.59 -29.36 -9.53
CA ALA A 207 -1.85 -29.24 -8.79
C ALA A 207 -2.79 -28.24 -9.47
N ALA A 208 -2.26 -27.06 -9.88
CA ALA A 208 -3.04 -26.04 -10.55
C ALA A 208 -3.57 -26.51 -11.92
N LEU A 209 -2.72 -27.13 -12.74
CA LEU A 209 -3.13 -27.68 -14.03
C LEU A 209 -4.15 -28.82 -13.89
N ALA A 210 -3.99 -29.70 -12.89
CA ALA A 210 -4.94 -30.77 -12.64
C ALA A 210 -6.31 -30.23 -12.20
N ALA A 211 -6.34 -29.19 -11.37
CA ALA A 211 -7.58 -28.52 -10.96
C ALA A 211 -8.28 -27.89 -12.18
N ALA A 212 -7.54 -27.16 -13.03
CA ALA A 212 -8.09 -26.56 -14.24
C ALA A 212 -8.60 -27.60 -15.25
N GLU A 213 -7.87 -28.71 -15.41
CA GLU A 213 -8.26 -29.83 -16.28
C GLU A 213 -9.56 -30.50 -15.78
N SER A 214 -9.74 -30.63 -14.46
CA SER A 214 -10.98 -31.16 -13.89
C SER A 214 -12.22 -30.30 -14.17
N LEU A 215 -12.02 -29.02 -14.48
CA LEU A 215 -13.06 -28.09 -14.92
C LEU A 215 -13.22 -28.03 -16.43
N GLY A 216 -12.50 -28.86 -17.17
CA GLY A 216 -12.63 -28.99 -18.63
C GLY A 216 -11.66 -28.15 -19.47
N LEU A 217 -10.70 -27.47 -18.83
CA LEU A 217 -9.69 -26.70 -19.55
C LEU A 217 -8.58 -27.60 -20.13
N SER A 218 -8.02 -27.21 -21.28
CA SER A 218 -6.94 -27.93 -21.90
C SER A 218 -5.62 -27.71 -21.16
N ARG A 219 -5.09 -28.77 -20.54
CA ARG A 219 -3.79 -28.74 -19.90
C ARG A 219 -2.68 -28.26 -20.85
N VAL A 220 -2.67 -28.75 -22.08
CA VAL A 220 -1.65 -28.39 -23.07
C VAL A 220 -1.71 -26.90 -23.42
N SER A 221 -2.91 -26.35 -23.58
CA SER A 221 -3.06 -24.90 -23.82
C SER A 221 -2.56 -24.08 -22.62
N LEU A 222 -2.92 -24.45 -21.39
CA LEU A 222 -2.48 -23.77 -20.18
C LEU A 222 -0.97 -23.83 -20.00
N GLU A 223 -0.32 -24.98 -20.25
CA GLU A 223 1.14 -25.13 -20.19
C GLU A 223 1.87 -24.24 -21.20
N LEU A 224 1.30 -24.02 -22.37
CA LEU A 224 1.87 -23.15 -23.40
C LEU A 224 1.67 -21.66 -23.06
N GLU A 225 0.51 -21.31 -22.50
CA GLU A 225 0.11 -19.91 -22.27
C GLU A 225 0.59 -19.35 -20.92
N MET A 226 0.82 -20.20 -19.90
CA MET A 226 1.21 -19.73 -18.55
C MET A 226 2.54 -18.95 -18.51
N THR A 227 3.37 -19.05 -19.54
CA THR A 227 4.62 -18.31 -19.68
C THR A 227 4.51 -17.10 -20.61
N ALA A 228 3.32 -16.79 -21.11
CA ALA A 228 3.08 -15.65 -21.96
C ALA A 228 3.39 -14.32 -21.25
N PRO A 229 3.88 -13.30 -21.99
CA PRO A 229 4.25 -12.02 -21.39
C PRO A 229 3.10 -11.35 -20.62
N ASP A 230 1.89 -11.40 -21.14
CA ASP A 230 0.70 -10.78 -20.54
C ASP A 230 0.29 -11.41 -19.20
N VAL A 231 0.58 -12.71 -18.99
CA VAL A 231 0.40 -13.39 -17.69
C VAL A 231 1.45 -12.89 -16.69
N SER A 232 2.70 -12.73 -17.14
CA SER A 232 3.76 -12.19 -16.30
C SER A 232 3.51 -10.71 -15.96
N ASP A 233 3.01 -9.94 -16.92
CA ASP A 233 2.63 -8.54 -16.74
C ASP A 233 1.49 -8.37 -15.72
N ALA A 234 0.52 -9.28 -15.69
CA ALA A 234 -0.55 -9.29 -14.70
C ALA A 234 0.00 -9.45 -13.28
N LEU A 235 0.90 -10.40 -13.05
CA LEU A 235 1.56 -10.56 -11.76
C LEU A 235 2.40 -9.33 -11.39
N GLN A 236 3.13 -8.76 -12.36
CA GLN A 236 3.95 -7.58 -12.14
C GLN A 236 3.11 -6.37 -11.71
N ARG A 237 1.91 -6.18 -12.30
CA ARG A 237 0.99 -5.12 -11.86
C ARG A 237 0.56 -5.32 -10.41
N THR A 238 0.21 -6.55 -10.02
CA THR A 238 -0.13 -6.85 -8.61
C THR A 238 1.05 -6.57 -7.67
N TYR A 239 2.27 -6.93 -8.02
CA TYR A 239 3.46 -6.60 -7.23
C TYR A 239 3.68 -5.09 -7.11
N THR A 240 3.44 -4.34 -8.20
CA THR A 240 3.57 -2.88 -8.20
C THR A 240 2.55 -2.23 -7.26
N ILE A 241 1.29 -2.68 -7.31
CA ILE A 241 0.23 -2.25 -6.40
C ILE A 241 0.62 -2.56 -4.95
N ALA A 242 1.05 -3.79 -4.67
CA ALA A 242 1.46 -4.22 -3.34
C ALA A 242 2.59 -3.35 -2.78
N GLN A 243 3.60 -3.07 -3.59
CA GLN A 243 4.73 -2.22 -3.20
C GLN A 243 4.28 -0.79 -2.88
N ALA A 244 3.43 -0.20 -3.72
CA ALA A 244 2.93 1.16 -3.52
C ALA A 244 2.07 1.29 -2.26
N LEU A 245 1.31 0.23 -1.92
CA LEU A 245 0.45 0.17 -0.74
C LEU A 245 1.17 -0.33 0.53
N GLY A 246 2.46 -0.70 0.44
CA GLY A 246 3.20 -1.27 1.57
C GLY A 246 2.75 -2.69 1.96
N ILE A 247 2.09 -3.41 1.05
CA ILE A 247 1.60 -4.78 1.28
C ILE A 247 2.76 -5.77 1.15
N SER A 248 3.03 -6.52 2.20
CA SER A 248 4.14 -7.48 2.28
C SER A 248 3.73 -8.89 2.65
N GLY A 249 2.44 -9.16 2.80
CA GLY A 249 1.91 -10.47 3.23
C GLY A 249 0.54 -10.79 2.65
N THR A 250 0.16 -12.06 2.79
CA THR A 250 -1.15 -12.58 2.38
C THR A 250 -1.84 -13.31 3.54
N PRO A 251 -3.18 -13.32 3.62
CA PRO A 251 -4.04 -12.46 2.80
C PRO A 251 -3.89 -10.99 3.20
N THR A 252 -4.14 -10.09 2.26
CA THR A 252 -4.37 -8.68 2.54
C THR A 252 -5.66 -8.26 1.86
N PHE A 253 -6.54 -7.60 2.59
CA PHE A 253 -7.81 -7.09 2.08
C PHE A 253 -7.73 -5.59 1.81
N ILE A 254 -8.50 -5.11 0.82
CA ILE A 254 -8.72 -3.69 0.56
C ILE A 254 -10.23 -3.47 0.51
N ILE A 255 -10.72 -2.54 1.30
CA ILE A 255 -12.12 -2.10 1.32
C ILE A 255 -12.11 -0.58 1.40
N GLY A 256 -12.73 0.10 0.43
CA GLY A 256 -12.73 1.56 0.39
C GLY A 256 -11.30 2.12 0.36
N ASP A 257 -10.94 2.89 1.37
CA ASP A 257 -9.63 3.52 1.55
C ASP A 257 -8.73 2.80 2.59
N GLU A 258 -9.13 1.61 3.06
CA GLU A 258 -8.39 0.83 4.06
C GLU A 258 -7.68 -0.37 3.46
N VAL A 259 -6.38 -0.53 3.78
CA VAL A 259 -5.59 -1.74 3.54
C VAL A 259 -5.50 -2.52 4.85
N ILE A 260 -5.98 -3.75 4.85
CA ILE A 260 -6.16 -4.57 6.04
C ILE A 260 -5.31 -5.83 5.91
N PRO A 261 -4.14 -5.90 6.55
CA PRO A 261 -3.27 -7.06 6.47
C PRO A 261 -3.76 -8.21 7.36
N GLY A 262 -3.56 -9.43 6.86
CA GLY A 262 -3.77 -10.67 7.61
C GLY A 262 -5.17 -11.26 7.49
N ALA A 263 -5.33 -12.45 8.05
CA ALA A 263 -6.59 -13.18 8.05
C ALA A 263 -7.60 -12.53 9.01
N LEU A 264 -8.68 -11.99 8.46
CA LEU A 264 -9.79 -11.46 9.25
C LEU A 264 -10.92 -12.46 9.34
N PRO A 265 -11.56 -12.58 10.52
CA PRO A 265 -12.83 -13.30 10.64
C PRO A 265 -13.91 -12.68 9.75
N LYS A 266 -14.80 -13.49 9.17
CA LYS A 266 -15.93 -13.05 8.35
C LYS A 266 -16.71 -11.90 8.99
N ALA A 267 -17.00 -11.99 10.30
CA ALA A 267 -17.74 -10.94 11.02
C ALA A 267 -17.05 -9.56 10.99
N ASP A 268 -15.72 -9.53 10.90
CA ASP A 268 -14.96 -8.29 10.82
C ASP A 268 -15.03 -7.69 9.43
N LEU A 269 -15.06 -8.51 8.38
CA LEU A 269 -15.27 -8.09 6.99
C LEU A 269 -16.71 -7.56 6.82
N VAL A 270 -17.71 -8.29 7.33
CA VAL A 270 -19.13 -7.86 7.30
C VAL A 270 -19.29 -6.48 7.91
N ARG A 271 -18.76 -6.25 9.12
CA ARG A 271 -18.87 -4.93 9.78
C ARG A 271 -18.30 -3.80 8.94
N ARG A 272 -17.17 -4.01 8.26
CA ARG A 272 -16.55 -3.00 7.40
C ARG A 272 -17.38 -2.74 6.14
N ILE A 273 -17.91 -3.80 5.54
CA ILE A 273 -18.80 -3.70 4.38
C ILE A 273 -20.07 -2.93 4.74
N GLU A 274 -20.68 -3.24 5.89
CA GLU A 274 -21.85 -2.53 6.40
C GLU A 274 -21.54 -1.06 6.69
N ALA A 275 -20.42 -0.76 7.34
CA ALA A 275 -19.97 0.60 7.61
C ALA A 275 -19.72 1.39 6.31
N MET A 276 -19.16 0.77 5.28
CA MET A 276 -19.00 1.39 3.96
C MET A 276 -20.36 1.79 3.37
N ARG A 277 -21.40 0.97 3.53
CA ARG A 277 -22.76 1.28 3.09
C ARG A 277 -23.42 2.39 3.91
N GLU A 278 -23.13 2.41 5.22
CA GLU A 278 -23.75 3.35 6.16
C GLU A 278 -23.13 4.75 6.07
N CYS A 279 -21.81 4.85 6.05
CA CYS A 279 -21.10 6.13 6.18
C CYS A 279 -20.00 6.38 5.13
N GLY A 280 -19.76 5.42 4.20
CA GLY A 280 -18.70 5.54 3.18
C GLY A 280 -17.27 5.33 3.72
N ALA A 281 -17.14 4.79 4.93
CA ALA A 281 -15.86 4.44 5.55
C ALA A 281 -15.92 3.06 6.21
N THR A 282 -14.80 2.38 6.40
CA THR A 282 -14.74 1.06 7.02
C THR A 282 -15.02 1.07 8.53
N VAL A 283 -14.92 2.25 9.14
CA VAL A 283 -15.28 2.53 10.53
C VAL A 283 -16.02 3.86 10.58
N CYS A 284 -17.31 3.81 10.95
CA CYS A 284 -18.07 5.03 11.15
C CYS A 284 -17.64 5.70 12.47
N THR A 285 -17.14 6.93 12.39
CA THR A 285 -16.96 7.75 13.58
C THR A 285 -18.31 8.33 13.96
N ASP A 286 -18.77 8.06 15.20
CA ASP A 286 -19.87 8.83 15.78
C ASP A 286 -19.46 10.31 15.73
N THR A 287 -19.94 11.04 14.72
CA THR A 287 -19.95 12.49 14.78
C THR A 287 -20.92 12.84 15.91
N GLY A 288 -20.38 12.86 17.15
CA GLY A 288 -21.15 13.20 18.32
C GLY A 288 -22.00 14.43 18.05
N GLN A 289 -23.28 14.24 18.26
CA GLN A 289 -24.20 15.33 18.54
C GLN A 289 -23.71 16.08 19.78
N ASP A 290 -22.78 17.00 19.58
CA ASP A 290 -22.60 18.11 20.51
C ASP A 290 -23.49 19.25 20.03
N GLY A 291 -24.75 19.20 20.51
CA GLY A 291 -25.72 20.28 20.50
C GLY A 291 -25.73 21.01 21.82
#